data_2e5a3c4c295ba25e1b028c4bc5a9bbf0
#
_entry.id   2e5a3c4c295ba25e1b028c4bc5a9bbf0
#
_cell.length_a   1.000
_cell.length_b   1.000
_cell.length_c   1.000
_cell.angle_alpha   90.00
_cell.angle_beta   90.00
_cell.angle_gamma   90.00
#
_symmetry.space_group_name_H-M   'P 1'
#
loop_
_entity.id
_entity.type
_entity.pdbx_description
1 polymer ?
#
loop_
_entity_poly.entity_id
_entity_poly.type
_entity_poly.pdbx_seq_one_letter_code
_entity_poly.pdbx_strand_id
1 'polypeptide(L)'
;MPLKKMNAVSACLFALWLPSLCSQALAVEQDPTMLGPVTSKDTLWQLAKTARGDAPYTMYQTIVALRLKNPAAFIGENVHHVQLGAVLQLPTAAEIAAIDANAAELKVEADAGYWQQWVSSGKREKPQASPWSGTMLADTVSAQQPVVAAMNSSEVNTPAAANSVPNDALNSALNSSLTSSALPPTSNSSEQNATLASERAHVPAPSSTQTTTAEETLPTTELITIDSDTTLSGETRLFPSKAEQGQSQLSASVSVLQEWHWQSEDEKSSWSLSPYVRVDAQDPKRNLLDVRQASWLQVGDGWELKAGIDQIFWGVTESQHLVDVINQTDLADRPDGEAKLGQPMVQLSLLGEWGNLQTLVLPWFRERTFAGPDGRLRLPYPVNRQQALYESDAEQQHVDWAVRYAKQLDQVDLALSYFKGTSRDPLWVMSPAQNELLPYYQQMQQWGLEGQWIVDSWIWKLEAMRRQTKQDRYSAYTTGFEYSSIGVLESPVDVGWIVEYQYDSRGMQALTPAQRDLFFGARIAFNDEAGSELLFGLGQDLQNGSTRIGKLEASSRYNNSVRLRLDAWLFQTDDIAEPIWWFRHDDYVQLGLDYYF
;
A
#
# COMPACT_ATOMS: atom_id res chain seq x y z
N MET A 1 -4.39 45.99 -31.23
CA MET A 1 -5.43 45.43 -32.11
C MET A 1 -4.76 44.59 -33.17
N PRO A 2 -5.14 43.32 -33.42
CA PRO A 2 -6.41 42.71 -33.15
C PRO A 2 -6.33 41.37 -32.36
N LEU A 3 -7.46 41.00 -31.77
CA LEU A 3 -7.80 39.74 -31.16
C LEU A 3 -7.60 38.54 -32.13
N LYS A 4 -6.96 37.47 -31.69
CA LYS A 4 -6.99 36.16 -32.34
C LYS A 4 -7.72 35.16 -31.47
N LYS A 5 -8.74 34.62 -32.09
CA LYS A 5 -9.78 33.68 -31.70
C LYS A 5 -9.26 32.45 -30.91
N MET A 6 -9.93 32.16 -29.82
CA MET A 6 -9.99 30.83 -29.19
C MET A 6 -10.70 29.86 -30.12
N ASN A 7 -10.08 28.75 -30.42
CA ASN A 7 -10.73 27.60 -31.05
C ASN A 7 -11.14 26.59 -29.98
N ALA A 8 -12.45 26.37 -29.90
CA ALA A 8 -13.06 25.32 -29.14
C ALA A 8 -12.69 23.96 -29.74
N VAL A 9 -12.15 23.05 -28.92
CA VAL A 9 -11.99 21.64 -29.26
C VAL A 9 -13.21 20.89 -28.73
N SER A 10 -13.94 20.32 -29.69
CA SER A 10 -15.15 19.52 -29.50
C SER A 10 -14.90 18.30 -28.63
N ALA A 11 -15.77 18.10 -27.65
CA ALA A 11 -15.95 16.85 -26.96
C ALA A 11 -16.60 15.82 -27.91
N CYS A 12 -15.89 14.73 -28.23
CA CYS A 12 -16.47 13.54 -28.86
C CYS A 12 -16.91 12.55 -27.80
N LEU A 13 -18.22 12.56 -27.54
CA LEU A 13 -18.93 11.50 -26.86
C LEU A 13 -19.02 10.27 -27.78
N PHE A 14 -18.38 9.17 -27.44
CA PHE A 14 -18.66 7.86 -28.01
C PHE A 14 -19.82 7.21 -27.27
N ALA A 15 -21.00 7.25 -27.87
CA ALA A 15 -22.14 6.43 -27.48
C ALA A 15 -21.99 5.04 -28.14
N LEU A 16 -21.72 4.02 -27.34
CA LEU A 16 -21.80 2.62 -27.77
C LEU A 16 -23.26 2.13 -27.63
N TRP A 17 -23.84 1.83 -28.77
CA TRP A 17 -25.09 1.11 -28.91
C TRP A 17 -24.89 -0.36 -28.48
N LEU A 18 -25.71 -0.86 -27.55
CA LEU A 18 -25.90 -2.28 -27.28
C LEU A 18 -27.38 -2.64 -27.59
N PRO A 19 -27.64 -3.72 -28.33
CA PRO A 19 -28.99 -4.12 -28.62
C PRO A 19 -29.64 -4.78 -27.38
N SER A 20 -30.84 -4.29 -27.09
CA SER A 20 -31.76 -4.82 -26.11
C SER A 20 -32.18 -6.26 -26.49
N LEU A 21 -31.75 -7.24 -25.69
CA LEU A 21 -32.36 -8.57 -25.65
C LEU A 21 -33.23 -8.64 -24.42
N CYS A 22 -34.51 -8.55 -24.66
CA CYS A 22 -35.58 -8.73 -23.69
C CYS A 22 -35.59 -10.20 -23.22
N SER A 23 -35.08 -10.48 -22.01
CA SER A 23 -35.35 -11.71 -21.28
C SER A 23 -36.40 -11.39 -20.23
N GLN A 24 -37.59 -11.92 -20.41
CA GLN A 24 -38.63 -11.94 -19.37
C GLN A 24 -38.16 -12.86 -18.23
N ALA A 25 -37.60 -12.27 -17.18
CA ALA A 25 -37.44 -12.94 -15.91
C ALA A 25 -38.78 -12.92 -15.19
N LEU A 26 -39.31 -14.08 -14.86
CA LEU A 26 -40.42 -14.27 -13.93
C LEU A 26 -40.05 -13.58 -12.61
N ALA A 27 -40.79 -12.52 -12.27
CA ALA A 27 -40.67 -11.87 -10.98
C ALA A 27 -41.16 -12.87 -9.90
N VAL A 28 -40.21 -13.43 -9.17
CA VAL A 28 -40.53 -14.09 -7.90
C VAL A 28 -40.87 -12.96 -6.94
N GLU A 29 -42.10 -12.94 -6.46
CA GLU A 29 -42.59 -12.01 -5.43
C GLU A 29 -41.73 -12.26 -4.18
N GLN A 30 -40.78 -11.36 -3.91
CA GLN A 30 -39.91 -11.47 -2.72
C GLN A 30 -40.72 -11.10 -1.48
N ASP A 31 -40.70 -11.96 -0.46
CA ASP A 31 -41.24 -11.68 0.85
C ASP A 31 -40.53 -10.43 1.41
N PRO A 32 -41.27 -9.35 1.77
CA PRO A 32 -40.70 -8.09 2.23
C PRO A 32 -39.89 -8.21 3.54
N THR A 33 -39.91 -9.37 4.19
CA THR A 33 -39.16 -9.66 5.41
C THR A 33 -37.81 -10.40 5.14
N MET A 34 -37.51 -10.70 3.88
CA MET A 34 -36.33 -11.47 3.48
C MET A 34 -35.44 -10.66 2.54
N LEU A 35 -34.16 -10.78 2.71
CA LEU A 35 -33.12 -10.14 1.89
C LEU A 35 -32.15 -11.20 1.29
N GLY A 36 -31.90 -11.18 0.01
CA GLY A 36 -31.02 -12.13 -0.66
C GLY A 36 -31.70 -12.89 -1.81
N PRO A 37 -31.06 -13.92 -2.39
CA PRO A 37 -29.81 -14.54 -1.89
C PRO A 37 -28.60 -13.60 -1.96
N VAL A 38 -27.74 -13.63 -0.93
CA VAL A 38 -26.51 -12.85 -0.88
C VAL A 38 -25.60 -13.27 -2.02
N THR A 39 -25.19 -12.31 -2.82
CA THR A 39 -24.27 -12.51 -3.96
C THR A 39 -22.87 -11.98 -3.64
N SER A 40 -21.89 -12.27 -4.49
CA SER A 40 -20.55 -11.70 -4.37
C SER A 40 -20.50 -10.17 -4.57
N LYS A 41 -21.60 -9.57 -4.99
CA LYS A 41 -21.76 -8.10 -5.16
C LYS A 41 -22.32 -7.40 -3.93
N ASP A 42 -22.85 -8.15 -2.96
CA ASP A 42 -23.46 -7.60 -1.77
C ASP A 42 -22.42 -7.40 -0.67
N THR A 43 -22.25 -6.18 -0.21
CA THR A 43 -21.45 -5.89 0.98
C THR A 43 -22.31 -5.96 2.25
N LEU A 44 -21.69 -6.31 3.37
CA LEU A 44 -22.38 -6.30 4.68
C LEU A 44 -23.05 -4.95 4.95
N TRP A 45 -22.38 -3.86 4.58
CA TRP A 45 -22.90 -2.51 4.73
C TRP A 45 -24.16 -2.25 3.89
N GLN A 46 -24.19 -2.71 2.63
CA GLN A 46 -25.38 -2.59 1.77
C GLN A 46 -26.53 -3.42 2.29
N LEU A 47 -26.27 -4.66 2.75
CA LEU A 47 -27.28 -5.51 3.38
C LEU A 47 -27.87 -4.85 4.63
N ALA A 48 -27.02 -4.27 5.48
CA ALA A 48 -27.46 -3.54 6.67
C ALA A 48 -28.21 -2.24 6.32
N LYS A 49 -27.78 -1.50 5.30
CA LYS A 49 -28.47 -0.30 4.82
C LYS A 49 -29.90 -0.62 4.34
N THR A 50 -30.03 -1.71 3.58
CA THR A 50 -31.35 -2.20 3.13
C THR A 50 -32.22 -2.63 4.31
N ALA A 51 -31.62 -3.31 5.29
CA ALA A 51 -32.33 -3.75 6.48
C ALA A 51 -32.76 -2.60 7.40
N ARG A 52 -31.94 -1.55 7.49
CA ARG A 52 -32.20 -0.36 8.32
C ARG A 52 -33.29 0.53 7.72
N GLY A 53 -33.30 0.69 6.39
CA GLY A 53 -34.14 1.69 5.71
C GLY A 53 -33.88 3.10 6.25
N ASP A 54 -34.91 3.88 6.45
CA ASP A 54 -34.88 5.25 7.00
C ASP A 54 -34.93 5.32 8.54
N ALA A 55 -34.74 4.18 9.22
CA ALA A 55 -34.79 4.12 10.67
C ALA A 55 -33.60 4.82 11.34
N PRO A 56 -33.78 5.48 12.52
CA PRO A 56 -32.75 6.30 13.17
C PRO A 56 -31.72 5.48 13.97
N TYR A 57 -31.43 4.27 13.55
CA TYR A 57 -30.46 3.38 14.19
C TYR A 57 -29.11 3.47 13.50
N THR A 58 -28.02 3.17 14.25
CA THR A 58 -26.67 3.10 13.66
C THR A 58 -26.55 1.90 12.72
N MET A 59 -25.63 1.97 11.78
CA MET A 59 -25.32 0.85 10.89
C MET A 59 -24.77 -0.34 11.69
N TYR A 60 -23.97 -0.09 12.71
CA TYR A 60 -23.42 -1.10 13.61
C TYR A 60 -24.49 -1.88 14.35
N GLN A 61 -25.51 -1.19 14.91
CA GLN A 61 -26.68 -1.84 15.53
C GLN A 61 -27.39 -2.76 14.52
N THR A 62 -27.56 -2.30 13.28
CA THR A 62 -28.24 -3.05 12.24
C THR A 62 -27.43 -4.27 11.77
N ILE A 63 -26.12 -4.14 11.64
CA ILE A 63 -25.21 -5.24 11.31
C ILE A 63 -25.28 -6.34 12.37
N VAL A 64 -25.18 -5.96 13.65
CA VAL A 64 -25.26 -6.90 14.76
C VAL A 64 -26.64 -7.55 14.83
N ALA A 65 -27.73 -6.77 14.59
CA ALA A 65 -29.09 -7.30 14.54
C ALA A 65 -29.28 -8.33 13.42
N LEU A 66 -28.77 -8.04 12.21
CA LEU A 66 -28.75 -8.98 11.08
C LEU A 66 -28.07 -10.28 11.43
N ARG A 67 -26.88 -10.21 12.03
CA ARG A 67 -26.15 -11.41 12.47
C ARG A 67 -26.90 -12.19 13.53
N LEU A 68 -27.44 -11.54 14.53
CA LEU A 68 -28.21 -12.20 15.61
C LEU A 68 -29.48 -12.86 15.10
N LYS A 69 -30.13 -12.25 14.10
CA LYS A 69 -31.31 -12.80 13.44
C LYS A 69 -31.00 -14.00 12.55
N ASN A 70 -29.79 -14.05 11.97
CA ASN A 70 -29.40 -15.03 10.97
C ASN A 70 -28.08 -15.75 11.34
N PRO A 71 -27.96 -16.40 12.50
CA PRO A 71 -26.69 -16.95 12.97
C PRO A 71 -26.10 -17.99 12.02
N ALA A 72 -26.93 -18.74 11.29
CA ALA A 72 -26.47 -19.76 10.34
C ALA A 72 -25.89 -19.17 9.03
N ALA A 73 -26.17 -17.90 8.74
CA ALA A 73 -25.68 -17.22 7.55
C ALA A 73 -24.28 -16.59 7.75
N PHE A 74 -23.77 -16.57 8.99
CA PHE A 74 -22.47 -15.97 9.34
C PHE A 74 -21.48 -17.05 9.80
N ILE A 75 -20.40 -17.22 9.06
CA ILE A 75 -19.39 -18.25 9.36
C ILE A 75 -18.55 -17.80 10.56
N GLY A 76 -18.35 -18.69 11.52
CA GLY A 76 -17.54 -18.44 12.71
C GLY A 76 -18.09 -17.39 13.65
N GLU A 77 -19.36 -17.03 13.52
CA GLU A 77 -20.02 -15.97 14.28
C GLU A 77 -19.46 -14.54 14.04
N ASN A 78 -18.55 -14.38 13.07
CA ASN A 78 -17.97 -13.10 12.70
C ASN A 78 -18.94 -12.34 11.77
N VAL A 79 -19.20 -11.05 12.08
CA VAL A 79 -20.14 -10.24 11.30
C VAL A 79 -19.66 -9.98 9.87
N HIS A 80 -18.36 -10.00 9.60
CA HIS A 80 -17.79 -9.76 8.27
C HIS A 80 -17.81 -10.99 7.35
N HIS A 81 -18.27 -12.15 7.83
CA HIS A 81 -18.27 -13.37 7.04
C HIS A 81 -19.68 -13.91 6.76
N VAL A 82 -20.39 -13.23 5.87
CA VAL A 82 -21.70 -13.68 5.37
C VAL A 82 -21.49 -14.74 4.28
N GLN A 83 -22.28 -15.84 4.34
CA GLN A 83 -22.23 -16.90 3.34
C GLN A 83 -22.88 -16.47 2.03
N LEU A 84 -22.19 -16.72 0.91
CA LEU A 84 -22.75 -16.54 -0.42
C LEU A 84 -23.96 -17.48 -0.61
N GLY A 85 -25.04 -16.95 -1.22
CA GLY A 85 -26.29 -17.67 -1.42
C GLY A 85 -27.23 -17.69 -0.19
N ALA A 86 -26.81 -17.13 0.94
CA ALA A 86 -27.69 -17.02 2.12
C ALA A 86 -28.88 -16.09 1.84
N VAL A 87 -30.04 -16.44 2.36
CA VAL A 87 -31.21 -15.57 2.39
C VAL A 87 -31.37 -15.10 3.83
N LEU A 88 -31.28 -13.79 4.03
CA LEU A 88 -31.30 -13.18 5.35
C LEU A 88 -32.69 -12.73 5.73
N GLN A 89 -33.11 -13.06 6.94
CA GLN A 89 -34.32 -12.53 7.54
C GLN A 89 -34.02 -11.13 8.10
N LEU A 90 -34.83 -10.13 7.72
CA LEU A 90 -34.65 -8.77 8.17
C LEU A 90 -34.98 -8.62 9.66
N PRO A 91 -34.14 -7.94 10.47
CA PRO A 91 -34.45 -7.63 11.84
C PRO A 91 -35.56 -6.57 11.91
N THR A 92 -36.43 -6.69 12.89
CA THR A 92 -37.44 -5.66 13.18
C THR A 92 -36.81 -4.43 13.82
N ALA A 93 -37.48 -3.27 13.72
CA ALA A 93 -37.03 -2.04 14.37
C ALA A 93 -36.83 -2.21 15.89
N ALA A 94 -37.64 -3.03 16.55
CA ALA A 94 -37.52 -3.32 17.98
C ALA A 94 -36.25 -4.16 18.28
N GLU A 95 -35.92 -5.12 17.42
CA GLU A 95 -34.68 -5.93 17.55
C GLU A 95 -33.43 -5.08 17.34
N ILE A 96 -33.43 -4.12 16.41
CA ILE A 96 -32.31 -3.19 16.21
C ILE A 96 -32.20 -2.23 17.40
N ALA A 97 -33.32 -1.68 17.88
CA ALA A 97 -33.36 -0.75 19.02
C ALA A 97 -32.89 -1.38 20.34
N ALA A 98 -33.03 -2.70 20.48
CA ALA A 98 -32.60 -3.43 21.68
C ALA A 98 -31.07 -3.57 21.80
N ILE A 99 -30.32 -3.21 20.77
CA ILE A 99 -28.87 -3.31 20.72
C ILE A 99 -28.25 -1.97 21.12
N ASP A 100 -27.35 -1.96 22.10
CA ASP A 100 -26.62 -0.77 22.48
C ASP A 100 -25.68 -0.33 21.34
N ALA A 101 -25.69 0.96 20.99
CA ALA A 101 -24.96 1.48 19.82
C ALA A 101 -23.43 1.35 19.98
N ASN A 102 -22.91 1.67 21.17
CA ASN A 102 -21.48 1.59 21.42
C ASN A 102 -20.99 0.14 21.50
N ALA A 103 -21.79 -0.74 22.10
CA ALA A 103 -21.48 -2.17 22.14
C ALA A 103 -21.51 -2.81 20.74
N ALA A 104 -22.40 -2.35 19.86
CA ALA A 104 -22.45 -2.81 18.47
C ALA A 104 -21.23 -2.37 17.67
N GLU A 105 -20.79 -1.13 17.83
CA GLU A 105 -19.59 -0.60 17.21
C GLU A 105 -18.35 -1.40 17.62
N LEU A 106 -18.11 -1.54 18.93
CA LEU A 106 -17.00 -2.34 19.46
C LEU A 106 -17.00 -3.80 18.94
N LYS A 107 -18.19 -4.40 18.79
CA LYS A 107 -18.33 -5.76 18.24
C LYS A 107 -17.90 -5.83 16.78
N VAL A 108 -18.38 -4.91 15.96
CA VAL A 108 -18.08 -4.91 14.52
C VAL A 108 -16.59 -4.65 14.29
N GLU A 109 -15.99 -3.71 15.04
CA GLU A 109 -14.56 -3.41 14.96
C GLU A 109 -13.68 -4.59 15.42
N ALA A 110 -14.01 -5.19 16.55
CA ALA A 110 -13.29 -6.36 17.04
C ALA A 110 -13.37 -7.54 16.05
N ASP A 111 -14.55 -7.78 15.46
CA ASP A 111 -14.72 -8.83 14.45
C ASP A 111 -13.95 -8.53 13.15
N ALA A 112 -13.77 -7.26 12.80
CA ALA A 112 -12.91 -6.85 11.68
C ALA A 112 -11.45 -7.25 11.92
N GLY A 113 -10.93 -7.04 13.15
CA GLY A 113 -9.58 -7.46 13.53
C GLY A 113 -9.39 -8.99 13.40
N TYR A 114 -10.34 -9.79 13.90
CA TYR A 114 -10.30 -11.26 13.74
C TYR A 114 -10.42 -11.69 12.27
N TRP A 115 -11.21 -10.98 11.47
CA TRP A 115 -11.31 -11.22 10.04
C TRP A 115 -10.00 -10.98 9.31
N GLN A 116 -9.32 -9.86 9.58
CA GLN A 116 -8.02 -9.53 9.00
C GLN A 116 -6.96 -10.57 9.40
N GLN A 117 -6.91 -10.96 10.67
CA GLN A 117 -6.01 -12.00 11.14
C GLN A 117 -6.27 -13.34 10.43
N TRP A 118 -7.53 -13.69 10.19
CA TRP A 118 -7.87 -14.91 9.46
C TRP A 118 -7.46 -14.84 7.98
N VAL A 119 -7.68 -13.70 7.32
CA VAL A 119 -7.24 -13.49 5.93
C VAL A 119 -5.71 -13.56 5.83
N SER A 120 -4.98 -12.91 6.74
CA SER A 120 -3.52 -12.91 6.76
C SER A 120 -2.90 -14.27 7.11
N SER A 121 -3.61 -15.13 7.87
CA SER A 121 -3.18 -16.50 8.17
C SER A 121 -3.35 -17.50 7.01
N GLY A 122 -3.71 -17.03 5.82
CA GLY A 122 -3.96 -17.89 4.66
C GLY A 122 -5.23 -18.72 4.77
N LYS A 123 -6.23 -18.29 5.57
CA LYS A 123 -7.55 -18.90 5.72
C LYS A 123 -7.54 -20.36 6.25
N ARG A 124 -6.48 -20.74 6.98
CA ARG A 124 -6.27 -22.13 7.46
C ARG A 124 -7.20 -22.55 8.58
N GLU A 125 -7.74 -21.61 9.35
CA GLU A 125 -8.69 -21.86 10.43
C GLU A 125 -10.05 -21.23 10.14
N LYS A 126 -11.11 -21.64 10.87
CA LYS A 126 -12.39 -20.94 10.76
C LYS A 126 -12.24 -19.54 11.37
N PRO A 127 -12.80 -18.49 10.72
CA PRO A 127 -12.74 -17.15 11.28
C PRO A 127 -13.38 -17.14 12.66
N GLN A 128 -12.66 -16.60 13.63
CA GLN A 128 -13.16 -16.40 14.99
C GLN A 128 -13.93 -15.08 15.05
N ALA A 129 -14.87 -15.00 15.97
CA ALA A 129 -15.55 -13.76 16.33
C ALA A 129 -15.09 -13.31 17.72
N SER A 130 -15.11 -12.02 17.96
CA SER A 130 -14.93 -11.49 19.31
C SER A 130 -16.02 -12.00 20.23
N PRO A 131 -15.72 -12.38 21.48
CA PRO A 131 -16.74 -12.71 22.44
C PRO A 131 -17.65 -11.51 22.64
N TRP A 132 -18.95 -11.71 22.41
CA TRP A 132 -19.95 -10.68 22.66
C TRP A 132 -20.13 -10.49 24.18
N SER A 133 -19.71 -9.32 24.71
CA SER A 133 -19.90 -8.95 26.11
C SER A 133 -21.00 -7.89 26.33
N GLY A 134 -21.71 -7.52 25.25
CA GLY A 134 -22.84 -6.58 25.35
C GLY A 134 -24.06 -7.26 25.95
N THR A 135 -24.61 -6.68 27.00
CA THR A 135 -25.87 -7.12 27.61
C THR A 135 -26.99 -6.91 26.60
N MET A 136 -27.53 -7.99 26.03
CA MET A 136 -28.83 -7.91 25.41
C MET A 136 -29.85 -7.64 26.53
N LEU A 137 -30.49 -6.51 26.55
CA LEU A 137 -31.71 -6.28 27.29
C LEU A 137 -32.85 -7.05 26.60
N ALA A 138 -32.83 -8.37 26.67
CA ALA A 138 -33.95 -9.22 26.35
C ALA A 138 -34.42 -9.83 27.65
N ASP A 139 -35.20 -9.07 28.42
CA ASP A 139 -36.25 -9.58 29.28
C ASP A 139 -36.88 -8.39 30.05
N THR A 140 -37.82 -7.71 29.42
CA THR A 140 -38.98 -7.12 30.10
C THR A 140 -39.94 -6.54 29.04
N VAL A 141 -40.68 -7.38 28.36
CA VAL A 141 -42.01 -6.96 27.83
C VAL A 141 -43.03 -7.67 28.67
N SER A 142 -43.43 -7.04 29.76
CA SER A 142 -44.70 -7.26 30.39
C SER A 142 -45.30 -5.90 30.70
N ALA A 143 -46.32 -5.61 29.93
CA ALA A 143 -47.38 -4.64 30.13
C ALA A 143 -47.29 -3.64 31.30
N GLN A 144 -47.27 -2.33 30.95
CA GLN A 144 -48.15 -1.35 31.61
C GLN A 144 -48.31 -0.10 30.74
N GLN A 145 -49.61 0.29 30.60
CA GLN A 145 -50.11 1.45 29.87
C GLN A 145 -49.75 2.81 30.53
N PRO A 146 -50.01 3.92 29.86
CA PRO A 146 -49.36 5.21 30.13
C PRO A 146 -50.06 5.99 31.24
N VAL A 147 -49.28 6.70 32.05
CA VAL A 147 -49.77 7.80 32.88
C VAL A 147 -49.06 9.09 32.48
N VAL A 148 -49.89 10.02 32.02
CA VAL A 148 -49.55 11.43 31.76
C VAL A 148 -49.49 12.16 33.09
N ALA A 149 -48.46 12.96 33.37
CA ALA A 149 -48.53 14.30 33.97
C ALA A 149 -47.15 14.88 34.29
N ALA A 150 -46.82 15.95 33.61
CA ALA A 150 -46.61 17.32 34.10
C ALA A 150 -45.37 17.64 34.93
N MET A 151 -44.58 18.50 34.30
CA MET A 151 -43.85 19.71 34.76
C MET A 151 -43.27 19.75 36.20
N ASN A 152 -41.97 19.94 36.34
CA ASN A 152 -41.42 21.24 36.73
C ASN A 152 -39.87 21.27 36.77
N SER A 153 -39.38 22.43 36.41
CA SER A 153 -38.06 23.01 36.44
C SER A 153 -37.30 22.90 37.78
N SER A 154 -35.97 22.74 37.73
CA SER A 154 -35.02 23.77 38.14
C SER A 154 -33.63 23.20 38.46
N GLU A 155 -32.63 23.89 37.89
CA GLU A 155 -31.30 24.28 38.43
C GLU A 155 -30.20 23.27 38.73
N VAL A 156 -29.16 23.42 37.90
CA VAL A 156 -27.75 23.75 38.23
C VAL A 156 -27.01 22.89 39.29
N ASN A 157 -26.02 22.14 38.81
CA ASN A 157 -24.60 22.27 39.26
C ASN A 157 -23.69 21.26 38.59
N THR A 158 -22.65 21.79 37.92
CA THR A 158 -21.39 21.08 37.57
C THR A 158 -20.58 20.83 38.84
N PRO A 159 -19.76 19.78 38.95
CA PRO A 159 -18.41 19.87 38.40
C PRO A 159 -17.82 18.57 37.84
N ALA A 160 -16.76 18.80 37.06
CA ALA A 160 -15.84 17.92 36.40
C ALA A 160 -15.30 16.73 37.19
N ALA A 161 -15.12 15.60 36.52
CA ALA A 161 -13.94 14.76 36.70
C ALA A 161 -13.79 13.82 35.48
N ALA A 162 -12.59 13.80 34.97
CA ALA A 162 -12.06 13.02 33.88
C ALA A 162 -12.21 11.50 34.10
N ASN A 163 -12.47 10.76 33.02
CA ASN A 163 -11.94 9.42 32.87
C ASN A 163 -11.73 9.15 31.39
N SER A 164 -10.48 9.03 31.03
CA SER A 164 -9.94 8.57 29.78
C SER A 164 -10.27 7.09 29.55
N VAL A 165 -10.83 6.78 28.39
CA VAL A 165 -10.98 5.41 27.87
C VAL A 165 -10.00 5.26 26.71
N PRO A 166 -9.24 4.15 26.59
CA PRO A 166 -8.21 3.99 25.57
C PRO A 166 -8.80 3.74 24.18
N ASN A 167 -8.31 4.47 23.20
CA ASN A 167 -8.72 4.43 21.79
C ASN A 167 -7.87 3.46 20.93
N ASP A 168 -7.54 2.28 21.43
CA ASP A 168 -6.59 1.39 20.74
C ASP A 168 -7.17 0.56 19.57
N ALA A 169 -8.50 0.54 19.39
CA ALA A 169 -9.13 -0.29 18.35
C ALA A 169 -9.31 0.41 16.99
N LEU A 170 -9.40 1.74 16.96
CA LEU A 170 -9.66 2.49 15.73
C LEU A 170 -8.43 2.55 14.80
N ASN A 171 -7.24 2.53 15.38
CA ASN A 171 -5.99 2.74 14.65
C ASN A 171 -5.52 1.57 13.80
N SER A 172 -5.92 0.33 14.13
CA SER A 172 -5.51 -0.85 13.34
C SER A 172 -6.36 -1.07 12.08
N ALA A 173 -7.60 -0.60 12.08
CA ALA A 173 -8.49 -0.71 10.92
C ALA A 173 -8.16 0.34 9.83
N LEU A 174 -7.73 1.53 10.23
CA LEU A 174 -7.37 2.62 9.31
C LEU A 174 -6.04 2.36 8.58
N ASN A 175 -5.07 1.74 9.24
CA ASN A 175 -3.77 1.44 8.62
C ASN A 175 -3.83 0.33 7.56
N SER A 176 -4.81 -0.57 7.60
CA SER A 176 -4.91 -1.67 6.62
C SER A 176 -5.67 -1.29 5.34
N SER A 177 -6.49 -0.24 5.37
CA SER A 177 -7.22 0.22 4.19
C SER A 177 -6.46 1.26 3.37
N LEU A 178 -5.49 1.96 3.98
CA LEU A 178 -4.78 3.07 3.36
C LEU A 178 -3.42 2.70 2.75
N THR A 179 -2.88 1.50 3.03
CA THR A 179 -1.59 1.03 2.50
C THR A 179 -1.69 0.24 1.19
N SER A 180 -2.88 0.13 0.59
CA SER A 180 -3.16 -0.78 -0.54
C SER A 180 -3.03 -0.17 -1.93
N SER A 181 -2.52 1.03 -2.11
CA SER A 181 -2.44 1.63 -3.46
C SER A 181 -1.04 1.79 -4.04
N ALA A 182 -0.01 1.39 -3.32
CA ALA A 182 1.21 0.98 -4.02
C ALA A 182 0.92 -0.40 -4.61
N LEU A 183 1.18 -0.61 -5.89
CA LEU A 183 1.37 -1.95 -6.46
C LEU A 183 2.10 -2.76 -5.41
N PRO A 184 1.67 -3.97 -5.08
CA PRO A 184 2.29 -4.68 -3.99
C PRO A 184 3.79 -4.68 -4.24
N PRO A 185 4.59 -4.05 -3.39
CA PRO A 185 5.94 -4.51 -3.26
C PRO A 185 5.74 -5.96 -2.86
N THR A 186 6.24 -6.85 -3.66
CA THR A 186 6.30 -8.27 -3.36
C THR A 186 6.56 -8.43 -1.88
N SER A 187 5.55 -8.94 -1.17
CA SER A 187 5.57 -9.50 0.18
C SER A 187 6.67 -9.01 1.13
N ASN A 188 6.43 -7.95 1.87
CA ASN A 188 7.08 -7.77 3.17
C ASN A 188 6.28 -8.54 4.22
N SER A 189 6.57 -9.83 4.34
CA SER A 189 6.01 -10.73 5.36
C SER A 189 6.69 -10.61 6.72
N SER A 190 7.35 -9.49 7.05
CA SER A 190 8.14 -9.38 8.27
C SER A 190 7.49 -8.68 9.46
N GLU A 191 6.23 -8.24 9.37
CA GLU A 191 5.62 -7.49 10.49
C GLU A 191 4.55 -8.21 11.32
N GLN A 192 4.27 -9.50 11.10
CA GLN A 192 3.12 -10.13 11.78
C GLN A 192 3.41 -11.31 12.74
N ASN A 193 4.65 -11.59 13.16
CA ASN A 193 4.91 -12.73 14.05
C ASN A 193 5.46 -12.39 15.44
N ALA A 194 5.13 -11.25 16.02
CA ALA A 194 5.60 -10.88 17.36
C ALA A 194 4.50 -10.88 18.44
N THR A 195 3.59 -11.84 18.44
CA THR A 195 2.74 -12.03 19.66
C THR A 195 2.16 -13.44 19.68
N LEU A 196 2.85 -14.42 20.25
CA LEU A 196 2.29 -15.60 20.91
C LEU A 196 3.43 -16.53 21.38
N ALA A 197 4.00 -16.23 22.53
CA ALA A 197 4.71 -17.22 23.34
C ALA A 197 4.58 -16.88 24.82
N SER A 198 3.52 -17.31 25.43
CA SER A 198 3.48 -17.50 26.90
C SER A 198 2.39 -18.52 27.21
N GLU A 199 2.83 -19.53 27.95
CA GLU A 199 2.08 -20.56 28.65
C GLU A 199 1.94 -21.93 27.98
N ARG A 200 2.85 -22.84 28.36
CA ARG A 200 2.49 -24.23 28.60
C ARG A 200 3.22 -24.81 29.80
N ALA A 201 2.42 -25.17 30.77
CA ALA A 201 2.78 -25.91 31.95
C ALA A 201 2.98 -27.41 31.68
N HIS A 202 3.83 -27.98 32.44
CA HIS A 202 4.32 -29.31 32.64
C HIS A 202 3.26 -30.38 32.90
N VAL A 203 3.36 -31.58 32.29
CA VAL A 203 2.95 -32.88 32.88
C VAL A 203 3.80 -34.01 32.27
N PRO A 204 4.21 -35.06 33.06
CA PRO A 204 5.33 -35.94 32.75
C PRO A 204 4.96 -37.25 32.07
N ALA A 205 5.98 -37.89 31.49
CA ALA A 205 5.98 -39.15 30.77
C ALA A 205 5.62 -40.42 31.60
N PRO A 206 5.38 -41.55 30.92
CA PRO A 206 6.14 -42.74 31.29
C PRO A 206 6.80 -43.47 30.11
N SER A 207 7.90 -44.07 30.49
CA SER A 207 8.84 -44.86 29.71
C SER A 207 8.27 -46.11 29.06
N SER A 208 8.72 -46.46 27.86
CA SER A 208 9.01 -47.85 27.49
C SER A 208 10.07 -47.92 26.38
N THR A 209 11.10 -48.64 26.66
CA THR A 209 12.28 -48.94 25.85
C THR A 209 11.92 -49.91 24.71
N GLN A 210 12.26 -49.56 23.47
CA GLN A 210 12.58 -50.54 22.45
C GLN A 210 13.69 -50.00 21.54
N THR A 211 14.78 -50.75 21.51
CA THR A 211 15.96 -50.57 20.68
C THR A 211 15.64 -50.99 19.25
N THR A 212 15.76 -50.08 18.31
CA THR A 212 15.87 -50.43 16.90
C THR A 212 16.91 -49.53 16.25
N THR A 213 17.83 -50.17 15.55
CA THR A 213 18.95 -49.62 14.79
C THR A 213 18.55 -48.42 13.93
N ALA A 214 19.15 -47.28 14.18
CA ALA A 214 18.97 -46.07 13.41
C ALA A 214 19.83 -46.14 12.14
N GLU A 215 19.20 -46.23 11.02
CA GLU A 215 19.72 -45.75 9.74
C GLU A 215 19.53 -44.24 9.75
N GLU A 216 20.63 -43.53 9.82
CA GLU A 216 20.67 -42.05 9.87
C GLU A 216 20.33 -41.50 8.49
N THR A 217 19.03 -41.43 8.16
CA THR A 217 18.53 -40.64 7.04
C THR A 217 18.53 -39.19 7.49
N LEU A 218 19.37 -38.39 6.84
CA LEU A 218 19.29 -36.91 6.92
C LEU A 218 17.81 -36.50 6.70
N PRO A 219 17.23 -35.66 7.55
CA PRO A 219 15.87 -35.20 7.35
C PRO A 219 15.80 -34.43 6.04
N THR A 220 15.17 -35.00 5.03
CA THR A 220 14.75 -34.29 3.83
C THR A 220 13.62 -33.40 4.28
N THR A 221 13.89 -32.13 4.50
CA THR A 221 12.86 -31.13 4.75
C THR A 221 11.99 -31.07 3.50
N GLU A 222 10.78 -31.61 3.56
CA GLU A 222 9.84 -31.48 2.46
C GLU A 222 9.43 -30.01 2.35
N LEU A 223 9.66 -29.42 1.17
CA LEU A 223 9.25 -28.07 0.85
C LEU A 223 7.79 -28.12 0.39
N ILE A 224 6.93 -27.39 1.07
CA ILE A 224 5.54 -27.23 0.65
C ILE A 224 5.44 -25.93 -0.16
N THR A 225 5.06 -26.02 -1.44
CA THR A 225 4.70 -24.85 -2.22
C THR A 225 3.40 -24.31 -1.68
N ILE A 226 3.42 -23.06 -1.19
CA ILE A 226 2.24 -22.44 -0.59
C ILE A 226 1.48 -21.62 -1.63
N ASP A 227 2.20 -20.82 -2.42
CA ASP A 227 1.61 -19.94 -3.44
C ASP A 227 2.47 -19.88 -4.71
N SER A 228 1.77 -19.78 -5.84
CA SER A 228 2.37 -19.54 -7.16
C SER A 228 1.46 -18.61 -7.94
N ASP A 229 1.88 -17.38 -8.14
CA ASP A 229 1.12 -16.35 -8.86
C ASP A 229 1.87 -15.90 -10.10
N THR A 230 1.13 -15.75 -11.20
CA THR A 230 1.64 -15.21 -12.45
C THR A 230 0.86 -13.96 -12.80
N THR A 231 1.54 -12.83 -12.97
CA THR A 231 0.93 -11.60 -13.47
C THR A 231 1.46 -11.29 -14.88
N LEU A 232 0.55 -11.21 -15.84
CA LEU A 232 0.82 -10.70 -17.17
C LEU A 232 0.26 -9.28 -17.27
N SER A 233 1.13 -8.29 -17.51
CA SER A 233 0.75 -6.90 -17.63
C SER A 233 0.96 -6.38 -19.03
N GLY A 234 -0.04 -5.64 -19.54
CA GLY A 234 0.06 -4.86 -20.78
C GLY A 234 -0.13 -3.38 -20.47
N GLU A 235 0.72 -2.51 -21.03
CA GLU A 235 0.67 -1.07 -20.81
C GLU A 235 0.73 -0.32 -22.13
N THR A 236 0.01 0.80 -22.20
CA THR A 236 0.07 1.74 -23.33
C THR A 236 0.13 3.16 -22.79
N ARG A 237 1.15 3.92 -23.21
CA ARG A 237 1.35 5.33 -22.87
C ARG A 237 1.05 6.21 -24.05
N LEU A 238 0.22 7.22 -23.88
CA LEU A 238 -0.08 8.24 -24.85
C LEU A 238 0.48 9.58 -24.37
N PHE A 239 1.35 10.18 -25.18
CA PHE A 239 1.96 11.48 -24.97
C PHE A 239 1.26 12.52 -25.86
N PRO A 240 0.43 13.45 -25.31
CA PRO A 240 -0.28 14.45 -26.12
C PRO A 240 0.65 15.38 -26.89
N SER A 241 1.80 15.71 -26.29
CA SER A 241 2.79 16.60 -26.89
C SER A 241 3.82 15.82 -27.72
N LYS A 242 4.32 16.45 -28.79
CA LYS A 242 5.45 15.91 -29.54
C LYS A 242 6.72 16.03 -28.70
N ALA A 243 7.56 14.99 -28.76
CA ALA A 243 8.88 15.02 -28.14
C ALA A 243 9.78 16.03 -28.83
N GLU A 244 10.65 16.70 -28.07
CA GLU A 244 11.65 17.61 -28.60
C GLU A 244 12.64 16.95 -29.55
N GLN A 245 12.90 15.66 -29.35
CA GLN A 245 13.90 14.90 -30.10
C GLN A 245 13.27 13.90 -31.07
N GLY A 246 11.94 13.99 -31.30
CA GLY A 246 11.23 13.24 -32.33
C GLY A 246 10.76 11.83 -31.95
N GLN A 247 10.80 11.47 -30.64
CA GLN A 247 10.29 10.17 -30.16
C GLN A 247 8.79 10.04 -30.39
N SER A 248 8.32 8.78 -30.38
CA SER A 248 6.92 8.43 -30.56
C SER A 248 6.00 9.05 -29.49
N GLN A 249 4.79 9.43 -29.89
CA GLN A 249 3.72 9.84 -28.97
C GLN A 249 2.97 8.63 -28.38
N LEU A 250 3.23 7.43 -28.87
CA LEU A 250 2.65 6.20 -28.35
C LEU A 250 3.78 5.25 -27.97
N SER A 251 3.71 4.68 -26.79
CA SER A 251 4.57 3.60 -26.30
C SER A 251 3.70 2.48 -25.77
N ALA A 252 4.13 1.24 -26.00
CA ALA A 252 3.45 0.05 -25.50
C ALA A 252 4.47 -0.96 -24.97
N SER A 253 4.14 -1.61 -23.86
CA SER A 253 4.96 -2.66 -23.27
C SER A 253 4.13 -3.82 -22.75
N VAL A 254 4.77 -4.98 -22.65
CA VAL A 254 4.23 -6.17 -21.99
C VAL A 254 5.25 -6.65 -20.98
N SER A 255 4.78 -7.06 -19.81
CA SER A 255 5.64 -7.64 -18.77
C SER A 255 5.00 -8.88 -18.15
N VAL A 256 5.87 -9.76 -17.64
CA VAL A 256 5.49 -10.94 -16.88
C VAL A 256 6.25 -10.92 -15.57
N LEU A 257 5.52 -11.04 -14.47
CA LEU A 257 6.03 -11.32 -13.15
C LEU A 257 5.53 -12.70 -12.74
N GLN A 258 6.45 -13.59 -12.40
CA GLN A 258 6.13 -14.88 -11.82
C GLN A 258 6.60 -14.88 -10.37
N GLU A 259 5.75 -15.31 -9.44
CA GLU A 259 6.06 -15.38 -8.02
C GLU A 259 5.87 -16.80 -7.53
N TRP A 260 6.88 -17.31 -6.81
CA TRP A 260 6.82 -18.57 -6.10
C TRP A 260 7.24 -18.36 -4.67
N HIS A 261 6.48 -18.96 -3.76
CA HIS A 261 6.79 -18.99 -2.34
C HIS A 261 6.72 -20.40 -1.80
N TRP A 262 7.76 -20.84 -1.11
CA TRP A 262 7.87 -22.13 -0.44
C TRP A 262 8.17 -21.91 1.04
N GLN A 263 7.61 -22.76 1.88
CA GLN A 263 7.87 -22.72 3.32
C GLN A 263 8.14 -24.13 3.83
N SER A 264 9.03 -24.28 4.83
CA SER A 264 9.28 -25.54 5.52
C SER A 264 8.09 -25.91 6.41
N GLU A 265 7.94 -27.21 6.72
CA GLU A 265 6.85 -27.70 7.59
C GLU A 265 6.84 -27.07 8.99
N ASP A 266 8.01 -26.71 9.52
CA ASP A 266 8.16 -26.04 10.82
C ASP A 266 7.97 -24.51 10.75
N GLU A 267 7.63 -23.98 9.56
CA GLU A 267 7.41 -22.56 9.26
C GLU A 267 8.61 -21.64 9.56
N LYS A 268 9.78 -22.20 9.86
CA LYS A 268 10.96 -21.41 10.22
C LYS A 268 11.80 -21.00 9.04
N SER A 269 11.71 -21.72 7.92
CA SER A 269 12.45 -21.41 6.70
C SER A 269 11.48 -21.16 5.55
N SER A 270 11.72 -20.09 4.77
CA SER A 270 10.98 -19.85 3.55
C SER A 270 11.89 -19.42 2.42
N TRP A 271 11.44 -19.65 1.19
CA TRP A 271 12.13 -19.29 -0.05
C TRP A 271 11.14 -18.55 -0.94
N SER A 272 11.60 -17.47 -1.55
CA SER A 272 10.82 -16.70 -2.51
C SER A 272 11.61 -16.52 -3.80
N LEU A 273 10.93 -16.63 -4.94
CA LEU A 273 11.54 -16.41 -6.25
C LEU A 273 10.57 -15.62 -7.14
N SER A 274 11.00 -14.44 -7.61
CA SER A 274 10.17 -13.53 -8.41
C SER A 274 10.96 -13.02 -9.63
N PRO A 275 11.11 -13.83 -10.70
CA PRO A 275 11.65 -13.37 -11.98
C PRO A 275 10.68 -12.42 -12.68
N TYR A 276 11.22 -11.41 -13.31
CA TYR A 276 10.49 -10.37 -14.03
C TYR A 276 11.05 -10.13 -15.42
N VAL A 277 10.18 -10.01 -16.41
CA VAL A 277 10.54 -9.66 -17.78
C VAL A 277 9.64 -8.55 -18.28
N ARG A 278 10.21 -7.52 -18.90
CA ARG A 278 9.48 -6.48 -19.61
C ARG A 278 10.05 -6.30 -21.01
N VAL A 279 9.17 -6.19 -22.00
CA VAL A 279 9.50 -5.88 -23.39
C VAL A 279 8.71 -4.66 -23.82
N ASP A 280 9.42 -3.64 -24.30
CA ASP A 280 8.86 -2.39 -24.83
C ASP A 280 8.98 -2.35 -26.35
N ALA A 281 7.93 -1.87 -27.00
CA ALA A 281 7.87 -1.84 -28.46
C ALA A 281 8.64 -0.67 -29.09
N GLN A 282 8.90 0.41 -28.33
CA GLN A 282 9.51 1.64 -28.81
C GLN A 282 10.93 1.82 -28.31
N ASP A 283 11.17 1.57 -27.01
CA ASP A 283 12.47 1.81 -26.38
C ASP A 283 13.15 0.50 -25.95
N PRO A 284 14.15 0.01 -26.71
CA PRO A 284 14.90 -1.19 -26.31
C PRO A 284 15.62 -1.07 -24.96
N LYS A 285 15.90 0.14 -24.46
CA LYS A 285 16.52 0.35 -23.14
C LYS A 285 15.53 0.19 -21.99
N ARG A 286 14.22 0.24 -22.28
CA ARG A 286 13.17 -0.08 -21.34
C ARG A 286 12.94 -1.59 -21.20
N ASN A 287 13.48 -2.42 -22.10
CA ASN A 287 13.49 -3.88 -21.92
C ASN A 287 14.29 -4.25 -20.68
N LEU A 288 13.71 -5.13 -19.88
CA LEU A 288 14.30 -5.53 -18.60
C LEU A 288 14.10 -7.04 -18.39
N LEU A 289 15.19 -7.72 -18.04
CA LEU A 289 15.17 -9.04 -17.42
C LEU A 289 15.74 -8.86 -16.02
N ASP A 290 14.96 -9.14 -15.01
CA ASP A 290 15.33 -8.97 -13.61
C ASP A 290 14.90 -10.16 -12.75
N VAL A 291 15.56 -10.31 -11.61
CA VAL A 291 15.10 -11.13 -10.50
C VAL A 291 14.80 -10.15 -9.37
N ARG A 292 13.51 -9.88 -9.15
CA ARG A 292 13.07 -8.94 -8.12
C ARG A 292 13.27 -9.52 -6.73
N GLN A 293 13.02 -10.83 -6.60
CA GLN A 293 13.26 -11.58 -5.38
C GLN A 293 13.81 -12.97 -5.72
N ALA A 294 14.85 -13.40 -5.03
CA ALA A 294 15.38 -14.76 -4.96
C ALA A 294 16.04 -14.90 -3.59
N SER A 295 15.25 -15.08 -2.55
CA SER A 295 15.71 -15.00 -1.17
C SER A 295 15.29 -16.20 -0.34
N TRP A 296 16.13 -16.52 0.62
CA TRP A 296 15.89 -17.44 1.71
C TRP A 296 15.76 -16.65 3.00
N LEU A 297 14.72 -16.93 3.77
CA LEU A 297 14.47 -16.39 5.09
C LEU A 297 14.49 -17.52 6.13
N GLN A 298 15.24 -17.32 7.20
CA GLN A 298 15.24 -18.15 8.39
C GLN A 298 14.77 -17.34 9.58
N VAL A 299 13.75 -17.85 10.27
CA VAL A 299 13.17 -17.23 11.47
C VAL A 299 13.62 -18.03 12.70
N GLY A 300 14.14 -17.32 13.70
CA GLY A 300 14.50 -17.86 15.01
C GLY A 300 13.77 -17.13 16.14
N ASP A 301 14.09 -17.46 17.37
CA ASP A 301 13.52 -16.80 18.54
C ASP A 301 14.17 -15.40 18.71
N GLY A 302 13.40 -14.35 18.35
CA GLY A 302 13.86 -12.96 18.40
C GLY A 302 14.86 -12.56 17.32
N TRP A 303 15.03 -13.33 16.25
CA TRP A 303 15.87 -12.96 15.13
C TRP A 303 15.39 -13.55 13.80
N GLU A 304 15.74 -12.88 12.71
CA GLU A 304 15.52 -13.33 11.34
C GLU A 304 16.80 -13.12 10.53
N LEU A 305 17.12 -14.09 9.69
CA LEU A 305 18.22 -14.01 8.72
C LEU A 305 17.66 -14.19 7.32
N LYS A 306 17.83 -13.17 6.48
CA LYS A 306 17.46 -13.20 5.07
C LYS A 306 18.73 -13.12 4.21
N ALA A 307 18.83 -13.96 3.18
CA ALA A 307 19.96 -13.94 2.26
C ALA A 307 19.50 -14.21 0.83
N GLY A 308 20.04 -13.45 -0.13
CA GLY A 308 19.71 -13.57 -1.55
C GLY A 308 19.49 -12.24 -2.22
N ILE A 309 18.57 -12.19 -3.18
CA ILE A 309 18.12 -10.97 -3.86
C ILE A 309 16.76 -10.59 -3.30
N ASP A 310 16.59 -9.32 -2.90
CA ASP A 310 15.31 -8.84 -2.38
C ASP A 310 15.10 -7.36 -2.67
N GLN A 311 13.86 -6.89 -2.44
CA GLN A 311 13.48 -5.49 -2.46
C GLN A 311 13.07 -5.08 -1.04
N ILE A 312 13.64 -3.97 -0.56
CA ILE A 312 13.33 -3.40 0.76
C ILE A 312 12.89 -1.97 0.54
N PHE A 313 11.83 -1.59 1.20
CA PHE A 313 11.34 -0.22 1.21
C PHE A 313 11.51 0.37 2.60
N TRP A 314 12.07 1.60 2.65
CA TRP A 314 12.12 2.44 3.84
C TRP A 314 11.46 3.77 3.52
N GLY A 315 10.59 4.24 4.38
CA GLY A 315 9.91 5.52 4.23
C GLY A 315 8.49 5.51 4.82
N VAL A 316 7.95 6.70 5.05
CA VAL A 316 6.61 6.93 5.60
C VAL A 316 5.84 8.04 4.87
N THR A 317 6.52 8.88 4.10
CA THR A 317 5.92 9.99 3.32
C THR A 317 5.42 9.51 1.97
N GLU A 318 4.55 10.29 1.32
CA GLU A 318 3.92 9.91 0.04
C GLU A 318 4.65 10.48 -1.17
N SER A 319 5.09 11.73 -1.06
CA SER A 319 5.56 12.48 -2.23
C SER A 319 7.03 12.25 -2.55
N GLN A 320 7.82 11.76 -1.59
CA GLN A 320 9.26 11.52 -1.73
C GLN A 320 9.78 10.62 -0.62
N HIS A 321 10.61 9.62 -0.95
CA HIS A 321 11.19 8.67 -0.02
C HIS A 321 12.69 8.93 0.17
N LEU A 322 13.03 9.82 1.10
CA LEU A 322 14.41 10.29 1.32
C LEU A 322 15.33 9.23 1.94
N VAL A 323 14.77 8.30 2.68
CA VAL A 323 15.50 7.26 3.43
C VAL A 323 15.60 5.94 2.67
N ASP A 324 14.87 5.79 1.55
CA ASP A 324 14.84 4.57 0.75
C ASP A 324 16.08 4.44 -0.17
N VAL A 325 17.16 3.92 0.41
CA VAL A 325 18.51 3.90 -0.22
C VAL A 325 19.08 2.50 -0.45
N ILE A 326 18.31 1.44 -0.19
CA ILE A 326 18.84 0.07 -0.30
C ILE A 326 18.83 -0.40 -1.75
N ASN A 327 17.65 -0.37 -2.39
CA ASN A 327 17.48 -0.84 -3.75
C ASN A 327 17.75 0.27 -4.77
N GLN A 328 18.23 -0.13 -5.93
CA GLN A 328 18.35 0.76 -7.07
C GLN A 328 17.00 0.91 -7.78
N THR A 329 16.77 2.08 -8.35
CA THR A 329 15.54 2.43 -9.08
C THR A 329 15.58 1.98 -10.54
N ASP A 330 14.48 1.43 -11.03
CA ASP A 330 14.19 1.25 -12.46
C ASP A 330 13.52 2.52 -13.02
N LEU A 331 14.33 3.58 -13.27
CA LEU A 331 13.82 4.87 -13.74
C LEU A 331 13.30 4.82 -15.20
N ALA A 332 13.67 3.77 -15.97
CA ALA A 332 13.09 3.56 -17.29
C ALA A 332 11.62 3.12 -17.22
N ASP A 333 11.17 2.61 -16.07
CA ASP A 333 9.78 2.24 -15.85
C ASP A 333 8.90 3.43 -15.52
N ARG A 334 9.19 4.11 -14.40
CA ARG A 334 8.38 5.19 -13.82
C ARG A 334 9.23 6.37 -13.39
N PRO A 335 8.73 7.62 -13.51
CA PRO A 335 9.47 8.81 -13.11
C PRO A 335 9.49 9.03 -11.59
N ASP A 336 8.58 8.41 -10.80
CA ASP A 336 8.49 8.55 -9.35
C ASP A 336 9.62 7.87 -8.57
N GLY A 337 10.32 6.94 -9.21
CA GLY A 337 11.38 6.19 -8.56
C GLY A 337 10.91 5.03 -7.66
N GLU A 338 9.63 4.69 -7.69
CA GLU A 338 9.07 3.60 -6.90
C GLU A 338 9.39 2.22 -7.48
N ALA A 339 9.57 2.12 -8.80
CA ALA A 339 10.00 0.87 -9.42
C ALA A 339 11.44 0.53 -9.01
N LYS A 340 11.62 -0.55 -8.25
CA LYS A 340 12.92 -0.99 -7.74
C LYS A 340 13.44 -2.23 -8.45
N LEU A 341 14.76 -2.32 -8.55
CA LEU A 341 15.47 -3.52 -8.98
C LEU A 341 15.78 -4.41 -7.77
N GLY A 342 15.78 -5.74 -7.95
CA GLY A 342 16.19 -6.66 -6.89
C GLY A 342 17.64 -6.40 -6.48
N GLN A 343 17.94 -6.36 -5.19
CA GLN A 343 19.27 -6.07 -4.64
C GLN A 343 19.84 -7.31 -3.96
N PRO A 344 21.03 -7.81 -4.36
CA PRO A 344 21.74 -8.84 -3.60
C PRO A 344 22.07 -8.36 -2.19
N MET A 345 21.67 -9.13 -1.16
CA MET A 345 21.86 -8.74 0.23
C MET A 345 21.90 -9.92 1.19
N VAL A 346 22.47 -9.66 2.36
CA VAL A 346 22.29 -10.44 3.59
C VAL A 346 21.79 -9.51 4.65
N GLN A 347 20.64 -9.82 5.25
CA GLN A 347 19.99 -9.04 6.28
C GLN A 347 19.85 -9.88 7.55
N LEU A 348 20.27 -9.34 8.68
CA LEU A 348 19.98 -9.85 10.01
C LEU A 348 19.07 -8.85 10.73
N SER A 349 17.90 -9.32 11.17
CA SER A 349 16.96 -8.58 11.99
C SER A 349 16.95 -9.16 13.41
N LEU A 350 17.08 -8.30 14.41
CA LEU A 350 16.94 -8.65 15.82
C LEU A 350 15.67 -7.99 16.36
N LEU A 351 14.75 -8.81 16.86
CA LEU A 351 13.40 -8.44 17.24
C LEU A 351 13.22 -8.57 18.74
N GLY A 352 12.61 -7.60 19.40
CA GLY A 352 12.32 -7.66 20.81
C GLY A 352 11.46 -6.49 21.29
N GLU A 353 11.08 -6.49 22.57
CA GLU A 353 10.33 -5.38 23.16
C GLU A 353 11.08 -4.03 23.09
N TRP A 354 12.40 -4.07 22.95
CA TRP A 354 13.23 -2.90 22.77
C TRP A 354 13.14 -2.29 21.36
N GLY A 355 12.58 -3.00 20.38
CA GLY A 355 12.42 -2.59 18.99
C GLY A 355 12.96 -3.63 17.99
N ASN A 356 13.14 -3.21 16.76
CA ASN A 356 13.68 -3.99 15.63
C ASN A 356 15.00 -3.35 15.17
N LEU A 357 16.09 -4.12 15.20
CA LEU A 357 17.38 -3.73 14.66
C LEU A 357 17.71 -4.56 13.42
N GLN A 358 17.75 -3.92 12.27
CA GLN A 358 18.11 -4.51 10.99
C GLN A 358 19.55 -4.13 10.63
N THR A 359 20.34 -5.11 10.21
CA THR A 359 21.70 -4.91 9.66
C THR A 359 21.76 -5.55 8.30
N LEU A 360 22.21 -4.80 7.28
CA LEU A 360 22.29 -5.24 5.90
C LEU A 360 23.73 -5.17 5.40
N VAL A 361 24.11 -6.16 4.64
CA VAL A 361 25.34 -6.20 3.84
C VAL A 361 24.96 -6.42 2.38
N LEU A 362 25.40 -5.52 1.50
CA LEU A 362 25.06 -5.48 0.08
C LEU A 362 26.34 -5.73 -0.73
N PRO A 363 26.59 -6.99 -1.16
CA PRO A 363 27.88 -7.36 -1.75
C PRO A 363 28.05 -6.92 -3.20
N TRP A 364 27.00 -6.40 -3.82
CA TRP A 364 27.00 -6.01 -5.23
C TRP A 364 26.14 -4.77 -5.45
N PHE A 365 26.69 -3.75 -6.12
CA PHE A 365 25.95 -2.56 -6.53
C PHE A 365 25.28 -2.78 -7.89
N ARG A 366 24.04 -2.33 -8.03
CA ARG A 366 23.28 -2.31 -9.28
C ARG A 366 23.16 -0.89 -9.82
N GLU A 367 23.36 -0.72 -11.11
CA GLU A 367 23.21 0.56 -11.79
C GLU A 367 21.74 0.88 -12.05
N ARG A 368 21.40 2.18 -11.97
CA ARG A 368 20.07 2.70 -12.33
C ARG A 368 19.78 2.49 -13.80
N THR A 369 18.54 2.16 -14.15
CA THR A 369 18.08 2.13 -15.53
C THR A 369 17.64 3.52 -15.98
N PHE A 370 17.67 3.78 -17.27
CA PHE A 370 17.26 5.04 -17.89
C PHE A 370 16.62 4.76 -19.23
N ALA A 371 15.67 5.64 -19.63
CA ALA A 371 15.10 5.63 -20.96
C ALA A 371 16.19 5.82 -22.02
N GLY A 372 16.04 5.12 -23.14
CA GLY A 372 16.97 5.16 -24.27
C GLY A 372 16.72 6.32 -25.23
N PRO A 373 17.46 6.35 -26.36
CA PRO A 373 17.30 7.38 -27.38
C PRO A 373 15.89 7.42 -27.98
N ASP A 374 15.23 6.29 -28.07
CA ASP A 374 13.89 6.15 -28.65
C ASP A 374 12.76 6.31 -27.62
N GLY A 375 13.13 6.36 -26.32
CA GLY A 375 12.19 6.52 -25.20
C GLY A 375 11.82 7.98 -24.93
N ARG A 376 10.71 8.15 -24.20
CA ARG A 376 10.27 9.42 -23.58
C ARG A 376 10.78 9.45 -22.12
N LEU A 377 10.57 10.54 -21.40
CA LEU A 377 11.02 10.72 -19.99
C LEU A 377 12.54 10.56 -19.86
N ARG A 378 13.28 11.19 -20.75
CA ARG A 378 14.73 11.08 -20.84
C ARG A 378 15.45 12.42 -20.71
N LEU A 379 16.71 12.34 -20.32
CA LEU A 379 17.63 13.47 -20.35
C LEU A 379 17.94 13.91 -21.80
N PRO A 380 18.50 15.12 -22.02
CA PRO A 380 18.78 15.63 -23.37
C PRO A 380 19.76 14.76 -24.15
N TYR A 381 20.68 14.11 -23.47
CA TYR A 381 21.64 13.16 -24.03
C TYR A 381 21.33 11.74 -23.57
N PRO A 382 21.56 10.72 -24.42
CA PRO A 382 21.41 9.32 -24.00
C PRO A 382 22.37 8.98 -22.84
N VAL A 383 21.92 8.14 -21.94
CA VAL A 383 22.76 7.65 -20.83
C VAL A 383 23.44 6.34 -21.22
N ASN A 384 24.78 6.33 -21.20
CA ASN A 384 25.57 5.14 -21.48
C ASN A 384 25.97 4.45 -20.16
N ARG A 385 25.14 3.49 -19.72
CA ARG A 385 25.37 2.69 -18.51
C ARG A 385 26.58 1.77 -18.63
N GLN A 386 26.93 1.32 -19.85
CA GLN A 386 28.06 0.39 -20.05
C GLN A 386 29.42 1.05 -19.78
N GLN A 387 29.45 2.37 -19.75
CA GLN A 387 30.62 3.17 -19.41
C GLN A 387 30.40 3.95 -18.11
N ALA A 388 29.63 3.38 -17.19
CA ALA A 388 29.46 3.96 -15.85
C ALA A 388 30.82 4.16 -15.17
N LEU A 389 30.93 5.25 -14.44
CA LEU A 389 32.12 5.62 -13.68
C LEU A 389 31.84 5.45 -12.19
N TYR A 390 32.86 5.03 -11.45
CA TYR A 390 32.76 4.77 -10.01
C TYR A 390 33.84 5.51 -9.24
N GLU A 391 33.53 6.00 -8.06
CA GLU A 391 34.54 6.55 -7.14
C GLU A 391 35.37 5.44 -6.50
N SER A 392 34.78 4.26 -6.29
CA SER A 392 35.48 3.09 -5.76
C SER A 392 36.11 2.27 -6.86
N ASP A 393 37.38 1.87 -6.70
CA ASP A 393 38.08 0.96 -7.61
C ASP A 393 37.45 -0.44 -7.66
N ALA A 394 36.63 -0.81 -6.67
CA ALA A 394 35.87 -2.05 -6.66
C ALA A 394 34.60 -2.00 -7.55
N GLU A 395 34.25 -0.84 -8.08
CA GLU A 395 33.13 -0.61 -8.99
C GLU A 395 31.82 -1.23 -8.44
N GLN A 396 31.17 -2.12 -9.20
CA GLN A 396 29.95 -2.83 -8.78
C GLN A 396 30.19 -3.82 -7.63
N GLN A 397 31.43 -4.26 -7.41
CA GLN A 397 31.81 -5.20 -6.34
C GLN A 397 32.07 -4.51 -5.00
N HIS A 398 31.83 -3.20 -4.91
CA HIS A 398 31.91 -2.49 -3.64
C HIS A 398 30.87 -3.04 -2.66
N VAL A 399 31.32 -3.40 -1.46
CA VAL A 399 30.43 -3.90 -0.40
C VAL A 399 29.84 -2.72 0.36
N ASP A 400 28.55 -2.50 0.17
CA ASP A 400 27.78 -1.49 0.91
C ASP A 400 27.18 -2.12 2.18
N TRP A 401 26.85 -1.31 3.18
CA TRP A 401 26.16 -1.80 4.36
C TRP A 401 25.21 -0.74 4.95
N ALA A 402 24.21 -1.22 5.66
CA ALA A 402 23.24 -0.37 6.32
C ALA A 402 22.80 -0.95 7.66
N VAL A 403 22.36 -0.06 8.55
CA VAL A 403 21.72 -0.40 9.82
C VAL A 403 20.47 0.45 9.97
N ARG A 404 19.37 -0.15 10.39
CA ARG A 404 18.11 0.55 10.72
C ARG A 404 17.60 0.03 12.06
N TYR A 405 17.33 0.95 12.96
CA TYR A 405 16.65 0.67 14.22
C TYR A 405 15.26 1.30 14.19
N ALA A 406 14.23 0.49 14.40
CA ALA A 406 12.84 0.93 14.42
C ALA A 406 12.20 0.56 15.76
N LYS A 407 11.37 1.45 16.28
CA LYS A 407 10.60 1.22 17.49
C LYS A 407 9.24 1.90 17.43
N GLN A 408 8.23 1.13 17.80
CA GLN A 408 6.89 1.63 18.04
C GLN A 408 6.76 2.07 19.51
N LEU A 409 6.24 3.27 19.72
CA LEU A 409 6.01 3.89 21.02
C LEU A 409 4.56 4.35 21.09
N ASP A 410 3.66 3.50 21.55
CA ASP A 410 2.20 3.73 21.53
C ASP A 410 1.71 4.20 20.15
N GLN A 411 1.41 5.48 20.00
CA GLN A 411 0.92 6.10 18.76
C GLN A 411 2.04 6.63 17.84
N VAL A 412 3.30 6.43 18.21
CA VAL A 412 4.44 6.97 17.46
C VAL A 412 5.34 5.85 16.98
N ASP A 413 5.55 5.77 15.67
CA ASP A 413 6.55 4.93 15.04
C ASP A 413 7.77 5.76 14.69
N LEU A 414 8.94 5.32 15.12
CA LEU A 414 10.21 5.98 14.86
C LEU A 414 11.21 4.99 14.29
N ALA A 415 11.97 5.42 13.28
CA ALA A 415 13.14 4.68 12.84
C ALA A 415 14.32 5.61 12.57
N LEU A 416 15.50 5.10 12.86
CA LEU A 416 16.79 5.75 12.60
C LEU A 416 17.63 4.81 11.76
N SER A 417 18.15 5.30 10.63
CA SER A 417 18.95 4.52 9.71
C SER A 417 20.32 5.14 9.44
N TYR A 418 21.26 4.29 9.10
CA TYR A 418 22.56 4.69 8.60
C TYR A 418 22.94 3.79 7.42
N PHE A 419 23.35 4.40 6.32
CA PHE A 419 23.84 3.73 5.13
C PHE A 419 25.26 4.22 4.82
N LYS A 420 26.15 3.31 4.41
CA LYS A 420 27.47 3.62 3.86
C LYS A 420 27.73 2.75 2.66
N GLY A 421 27.98 3.38 1.51
CA GLY A 421 28.22 2.66 0.26
C GLY A 421 28.12 3.55 -0.97
N THR A 422 27.86 2.93 -2.10
CA THR A 422 27.73 3.58 -3.41
C THR A 422 26.38 4.31 -3.51
N SER A 423 26.39 5.58 -3.91
CA SER A 423 25.19 6.39 -4.08
C SER A 423 24.24 5.78 -5.12
N ARG A 424 22.94 5.72 -4.81
CA ARG A 424 21.92 5.30 -5.78
C ARG A 424 21.63 6.37 -6.83
N ASP A 425 21.96 7.64 -6.53
CA ASP A 425 21.80 8.77 -7.43
C ASP A 425 23.13 9.09 -8.10
N PRO A 426 23.30 8.88 -9.43
CA PRO A 426 24.55 9.21 -10.12
C PRO A 426 24.66 10.70 -10.38
N LEU A 427 25.88 11.21 -10.41
CA LEU A 427 26.21 12.47 -11.08
C LEU A 427 26.42 12.22 -12.58
N TRP A 428 26.30 13.28 -13.36
CA TRP A 428 26.42 13.20 -14.81
C TRP A 428 27.78 13.70 -15.27
N VAL A 429 28.46 12.88 -16.05
CA VAL A 429 29.72 13.23 -16.73
C VAL A 429 29.48 13.14 -18.23
N MET A 430 29.82 14.21 -18.96
CA MET A 430 29.73 14.19 -20.41
C MET A 430 30.82 13.27 -20.98
N SER A 431 30.45 12.40 -21.91
CA SER A 431 31.41 11.54 -22.61
C SER A 431 32.43 12.37 -23.39
N PRO A 432 33.64 11.85 -23.68
CA PRO A 432 34.66 12.57 -24.47
C PRO A 432 34.17 13.01 -25.85
N ALA A 433 33.22 12.25 -26.45
CA ALA A 433 32.60 12.58 -27.73
C ALA A 433 31.49 13.62 -27.60
N GLN A 434 31.12 14.06 -26.38
CA GLN A 434 30.09 15.03 -26.06
C GLN A 434 28.69 14.69 -26.62
N ASN A 435 28.37 13.42 -26.72
CA ASN A 435 27.11 12.92 -27.27
C ASN A 435 26.32 12.01 -26.33
N GLU A 436 26.90 11.64 -25.18
CA GLU A 436 26.31 10.76 -24.18
C GLU A 436 26.63 11.23 -22.76
N LEU A 437 25.76 10.92 -21.82
CA LEU A 437 26.00 11.06 -20.38
C LEU A 437 26.50 9.75 -19.79
N LEU A 438 27.58 9.83 -19.04
CA LEU A 438 28.12 8.72 -18.26
C LEU A 438 27.67 8.89 -16.81
N PRO A 439 26.97 7.92 -16.22
CA PRO A 439 26.61 8.00 -14.80
C PRO A 439 27.87 7.80 -13.94
N TYR A 440 28.13 8.70 -13.02
CA TYR A 440 29.22 8.63 -12.05
C TYR A 440 28.67 8.37 -10.65
N TYR A 441 28.99 7.20 -10.09
CA TYR A 441 28.52 6.75 -8.79
C TYR A 441 29.56 7.04 -7.71
N GLN A 442 29.22 7.98 -6.82
CA GLN A 442 30.04 8.38 -5.70
C GLN A 442 29.86 7.44 -4.50
N GLN A 443 30.84 7.42 -3.60
CA GLN A 443 30.69 6.86 -2.27
C GLN A 443 29.95 7.86 -1.37
N MET A 444 29.00 7.38 -0.57
CA MET A 444 28.23 8.21 0.35
C MET A 444 28.09 7.60 1.74
N GLN A 445 27.81 8.46 2.69
CA GLN A 445 27.27 8.14 3.99
C GLN A 445 25.95 8.88 4.17
N GLN A 446 24.93 8.20 4.63
CA GLN A 446 23.62 8.80 4.87
C GLN A 446 23.08 8.38 6.21
N TRP A 447 22.65 9.36 7.00
CA TRP A 447 21.77 9.17 8.15
C TRP A 447 20.35 9.44 7.72
N GLY A 448 19.40 8.59 8.15
CA GLY A 448 17.97 8.73 7.90
C GLY A 448 17.20 8.73 9.21
N LEU A 449 16.12 9.49 9.26
CA LEU A 449 15.13 9.52 10.33
C LEU A 449 13.75 9.40 9.70
N GLU A 450 12.96 8.47 10.21
CA GLU A 450 11.56 8.28 9.88
C GLU A 450 10.74 8.50 11.14
N GLY A 451 9.59 9.15 11.02
CA GLY A 451 8.66 9.34 12.11
C GLY A 451 7.22 9.36 11.62
N GLN A 452 6.37 8.62 12.29
CA GLN A 452 4.93 8.63 12.06
C GLN A 452 4.23 8.73 13.41
N TRP A 453 3.26 9.64 13.50
CA TRP A 453 2.45 9.82 14.69
C TRP A 453 0.97 9.78 14.32
N ILE A 454 0.26 8.80 14.88
CA ILE A 454 -1.14 8.52 14.57
C ILE A 454 -2.00 9.01 15.73
N VAL A 455 -2.91 9.95 15.45
CA VAL A 455 -3.83 10.51 16.44
C VAL A 455 -5.20 10.67 15.79
N ASP A 456 -6.17 9.90 16.21
CA ASP A 456 -7.51 9.85 15.61
C ASP A 456 -7.42 9.64 14.08
N SER A 457 -8.01 10.55 13.30
CA SER A 457 -7.97 10.52 11.83
C SER A 457 -6.72 11.20 11.23
N TRP A 458 -5.74 11.59 12.04
CA TRP A 458 -4.53 12.28 11.58
C TRP A 458 -3.32 11.35 11.66
N ILE A 459 -2.54 11.34 10.59
CA ILE A 459 -1.24 10.69 10.53
C ILE A 459 -0.21 11.76 10.19
N TRP A 460 0.61 12.14 11.16
CA TRP A 460 1.73 13.05 10.96
C TRP A 460 2.95 12.27 10.50
N LYS A 461 3.62 12.74 9.46
CA LYS A 461 4.73 12.04 8.81
C LYS A 461 5.97 12.93 8.74
N LEU A 462 7.13 12.32 8.92
CA LEU A 462 8.44 12.96 8.79
C LEU A 462 9.44 11.98 8.22
N GLU A 463 10.07 12.34 7.14
CA GLU A 463 11.35 11.77 6.71
C GLU A 463 12.41 12.86 6.70
N ALA A 464 13.59 12.56 7.21
CA ALA A 464 14.72 13.47 7.14
C ALA A 464 16.00 12.70 6.84
N MET A 465 16.88 13.28 6.06
CA MET A 465 18.17 12.69 5.78
C MET A 465 19.30 13.71 5.85
N ARG A 466 20.49 13.21 6.20
CA ARG A 466 21.74 13.92 6.03
C ARG A 466 22.71 13.03 5.27
N ARG A 467 23.08 13.49 4.07
CA ARG A 467 23.99 12.77 3.17
C ARG A 467 25.32 13.50 3.08
N GLN A 468 26.38 12.72 3.05
CA GLN A 468 27.75 13.20 2.84
C GLN A 468 28.41 12.34 1.77
N THR A 469 28.93 12.99 0.73
CA THR A 469 29.84 12.43 -0.28
C THR A 469 31.21 13.10 -0.12
N LYS A 470 32.16 12.75 -0.98
CA LYS A 470 33.46 13.44 -1.04
C LYS A 470 33.33 14.91 -1.46
N GLN A 471 32.35 15.21 -2.30
CA GLN A 471 32.20 16.52 -2.93
C GLN A 471 31.19 17.40 -2.21
N ASP A 472 30.18 16.80 -1.55
CA ASP A 472 29.04 17.53 -1.01
C ASP A 472 28.58 17.01 0.35
N ARG A 473 27.94 17.87 1.12
CA ARG A 473 27.24 17.54 2.36
C ARG A 473 25.93 18.33 2.44
N TYR A 474 24.82 17.62 2.44
CA TYR A 474 23.51 18.24 2.44
C TYR A 474 22.50 17.52 3.32
N SER A 475 21.40 18.17 3.61
CA SER A 475 20.26 17.61 4.34
C SER A 475 18.99 17.88 3.57
N ALA A 476 18.07 16.95 3.62
CA ALA A 476 16.73 17.09 3.07
C ALA A 476 15.71 16.54 4.08
N TYR A 477 14.48 17.04 4.02
CA TYR A 477 13.37 16.48 4.78
C TYR A 477 12.05 16.67 4.03
N THR A 478 11.15 15.72 4.28
CA THR A 478 9.74 15.77 3.88
C THR A 478 8.92 15.60 5.14
N THR A 479 7.99 16.51 5.37
CA THR A 479 7.11 16.45 6.55
C THR A 479 5.71 16.90 6.20
N GLY A 480 4.73 16.28 6.82
CA GLY A 480 3.35 16.59 6.52
C GLY A 480 2.38 15.78 7.33
N PHE A 481 1.18 15.67 6.81
CA PHE A 481 0.13 14.88 7.41
C PHE A 481 -0.78 14.26 6.37
N GLU A 482 -1.43 13.19 6.79
CA GLU A 482 -2.59 12.61 6.13
C GLU A 482 -3.80 12.70 7.08
N TYR A 483 -4.95 13.10 6.54
CA TYR A 483 -6.20 13.17 7.29
C TYR A 483 -7.25 12.31 6.62
N SER A 484 -7.80 11.34 7.34
CA SER A 484 -8.81 10.40 6.82
C SER A 484 -10.22 10.91 7.08
N SER A 485 -10.98 11.10 6.00
CA SER A 485 -12.41 11.38 6.01
C SER A 485 -13.14 10.10 5.61
N ILE A 486 -13.81 9.46 6.57
CA ILE A 486 -14.50 8.19 6.36
C ILE A 486 -15.96 8.44 6.00
N GLY A 487 -16.51 7.66 5.05
CA GLY A 487 -17.93 7.71 4.68
C GLY A 487 -18.32 9.06 4.07
N VAL A 488 -17.52 9.64 3.19
CA VAL A 488 -17.74 10.97 2.61
C VAL A 488 -19.08 11.04 1.89
N LEU A 489 -19.88 12.08 2.19
CA LEU A 489 -21.23 12.29 1.65
C LEU A 489 -22.19 11.11 1.94
N GLU A 490 -22.06 10.50 3.11
CA GLU A 490 -22.87 9.34 3.52
C GLU A 490 -22.77 8.14 2.55
N SER A 491 -21.63 8.01 1.89
CA SER A 491 -21.29 6.93 0.96
C SER A 491 -20.24 5.99 1.57
N PRO A 492 -19.94 4.83 0.97
CA PRO A 492 -18.84 3.97 1.41
C PRO A 492 -17.46 4.55 1.07
N VAL A 493 -17.38 5.72 0.46
CA VAL A 493 -16.12 6.31 -0.02
C VAL A 493 -15.34 6.94 1.12
N ASP A 494 -14.08 6.57 1.25
CA ASP A 494 -13.13 7.19 2.16
C ASP A 494 -12.14 8.06 1.39
N VAL A 495 -11.73 9.18 1.99
CA VAL A 495 -10.75 10.09 1.39
C VAL A 495 -9.65 10.40 2.39
N GLY A 496 -8.43 10.01 2.07
CA GLY A 496 -7.21 10.45 2.74
C GLY A 496 -6.67 11.72 2.08
N TRP A 497 -6.67 12.83 2.80
CA TRP A 497 -6.10 14.10 2.36
C TRP A 497 -4.65 14.18 2.77
N ILE A 498 -3.74 14.41 1.82
CA ILE A 498 -2.29 14.41 2.05
C ILE A 498 -1.75 15.81 1.80
N VAL A 499 -0.98 16.33 2.75
CA VAL A 499 -0.25 17.58 2.58
C VAL A 499 1.17 17.36 3.08
N GLU A 500 2.17 17.56 2.22
CA GLU A 500 3.57 17.39 2.56
C GLU A 500 4.41 18.58 2.08
N TYR A 501 5.32 19.04 2.91
CA TYR A 501 6.33 20.03 2.57
C TYR A 501 7.68 19.36 2.41
N GLN A 502 8.35 19.64 1.30
CA GLN A 502 9.63 19.09 0.91
C GLN A 502 10.72 20.17 0.97
N TYR A 503 11.89 19.79 1.41
CA TYR A 503 13.05 20.69 1.50
C TYR A 503 14.35 19.95 1.20
N ASP A 504 15.20 20.56 0.34
CA ASP A 504 16.60 20.15 0.12
C ASP A 504 17.51 21.37 0.30
N SER A 505 18.53 21.24 1.14
CA SER A 505 19.44 22.34 1.47
C SER A 505 20.34 22.78 0.30
N ARG A 506 20.37 22.02 -0.79
CA ARG A 506 21.07 22.40 -2.04
C ARG A 506 20.27 23.42 -2.89
N GLY A 507 18.97 23.50 -2.65
CA GLY A 507 18.07 24.34 -3.46
C GLY A 507 18.20 23.99 -4.95
N MET A 508 18.33 24.97 -5.81
CA MET A 508 18.45 24.78 -7.27
C MET A 508 19.61 23.89 -7.74
N GLN A 509 20.52 23.49 -6.86
CA GLN A 509 21.58 22.53 -7.16
C GLN A 509 21.20 21.09 -6.85
N ALA A 510 20.01 20.87 -6.31
CA ALA A 510 19.47 19.53 -6.08
C ALA A 510 19.18 18.85 -7.42
N LEU A 511 19.41 17.54 -7.49
CA LEU A 511 19.07 16.73 -8.66
C LEU A 511 17.60 16.23 -8.61
N THR A 512 16.88 16.62 -7.59
CA THR A 512 15.46 16.32 -7.39
C THR A 512 14.63 17.58 -7.62
N PRO A 513 13.41 17.46 -8.15
CA PRO A 513 12.49 18.59 -8.25
C PRO A 513 11.94 19.05 -6.89
N ALA A 514 12.09 18.24 -5.84
CA ALA A 514 11.58 18.50 -4.50
C ALA A 514 12.55 19.37 -3.66
N GLN A 515 12.72 20.61 -4.01
CA GLN A 515 13.70 21.53 -3.41
C GLN A 515 13.11 22.38 -2.28
N ARG A 516 11.96 22.99 -2.52
CA ARG A 516 11.10 23.70 -1.57
C ARG A 516 9.67 23.66 -2.08
N ASP A 517 9.07 22.49 -2.00
CA ASP A 517 7.83 22.17 -2.65
C ASP A 517 6.74 21.89 -1.63
N LEU A 518 5.52 22.21 -2.01
CA LEU A 518 4.33 21.79 -1.30
C LEU A 518 3.60 20.76 -2.16
N PHE A 519 3.46 19.56 -1.61
CA PHE A 519 2.65 18.51 -2.19
C PHE A 519 1.27 18.49 -1.55
N PHE A 520 0.25 18.43 -2.38
CA PHE A 520 -1.12 18.16 -1.99
C PHE A 520 -1.59 16.89 -2.70
N GLY A 521 -2.13 15.94 -1.95
CA GLY A 521 -2.65 14.70 -2.48
C GLY A 521 -4.02 14.36 -1.92
N ALA A 522 -4.74 13.50 -2.63
CA ALA A 522 -5.97 12.88 -2.17
C ALA A 522 -5.99 11.42 -2.62
N ARG A 523 -6.12 10.51 -1.64
CA ARG A 523 -6.31 9.08 -1.86
C ARG A 523 -7.77 8.75 -1.62
N ILE A 524 -8.45 8.20 -2.60
CA ILE A 524 -9.87 7.89 -2.57
C ILE A 524 -10.02 6.38 -2.65
N ALA A 525 -10.52 5.77 -1.58
CA ALA A 525 -10.95 4.38 -1.56
C ALA A 525 -12.47 4.33 -1.76
N PHE A 526 -12.91 3.69 -2.83
CA PHE A 526 -14.35 3.58 -3.13
C PHE A 526 -15.04 2.53 -2.27
N ASN A 527 -14.25 1.64 -1.63
CA ASN A 527 -14.72 0.53 -0.79
C ASN A 527 -15.79 -0.31 -1.49
N ASP A 528 -15.65 -0.46 -2.80
CA ASP A 528 -16.48 -1.31 -3.64
C ASP A 528 -15.90 -2.72 -3.75
N GLU A 529 -16.65 -3.67 -4.31
CA GLU A 529 -16.20 -5.05 -4.53
C GLU A 529 -14.99 -5.13 -5.46
N ALA A 530 -14.88 -4.19 -6.39
CA ALA A 530 -13.78 -4.12 -7.35
C ALA A 530 -12.47 -3.62 -6.72
N GLY A 531 -12.51 -3.13 -5.46
CA GLY A 531 -11.37 -2.51 -4.80
C GLY A 531 -10.88 -1.30 -5.61
N SER A 532 -11.83 -0.45 -6.04
CA SER A 532 -11.50 0.73 -6.85
C SER A 532 -10.83 1.78 -5.99
N GLU A 533 -9.73 2.32 -6.49
CA GLU A 533 -8.92 3.33 -5.82
C GLU A 533 -8.52 4.42 -6.80
N LEU A 534 -8.34 5.63 -6.29
CA LEU A 534 -7.77 6.75 -7.02
C LEU A 534 -6.84 7.54 -6.12
N LEU A 535 -5.61 7.78 -6.57
CA LEU A 535 -4.67 8.70 -5.97
C LEU A 535 -4.45 9.88 -6.91
N PHE A 536 -4.63 11.07 -6.39
CA PHE A 536 -4.26 12.31 -7.06
C PHE A 536 -3.17 13.02 -6.25
N GLY A 537 -2.17 13.56 -6.92
CA GLY A 537 -1.09 14.36 -6.31
C GLY A 537 -0.70 15.55 -7.16
N LEU A 538 -0.41 16.67 -6.52
CA LEU A 538 0.09 17.89 -7.14
C LEU A 538 1.22 18.46 -6.28
N GLY A 539 2.42 18.49 -6.83
CA GLY A 539 3.59 19.19 -6.29
C GLY A 539 3.70 20.58 -6.90
N GLN A 540 3.87 21.59 -6.06
CA GLN A 540 4.07 22.99 -6.43
C GLN A 540 5.38 23.49 -5.84
N ASP A 541 6.31 23.91 -6.67
CA ASP A 541 7.51 24.62 -6.22
C ASP A 541 7.12 26.00 -5.65
N LEU A 542 7.57 26.27 -4.42
CA LEU A 542 7.29 27.52 -3.72
C LEU A 542 8.28 28.64 -4.06
N GLN A 543 9.40 28.33 -4.71
CA GLN A 543 10.38 29.30 -5.20
C GLN A 543 10.10 29.71 -6.64
N ASN A 544 9.67 28.74 -7.46
CA ASN A 544 9.31 28.94 -8.85
C ASN A 544 7.84 28.55 -9.09
N GLY A 545 6.94 29.53 -9.04
CA GLY A 545 5.50 29.31 -9.16
C GLY A 545 5.04 28.71 -10.49
N SER A 546 5.91 28.65 -11.50
CA SER A 546 5.63 27.99 -12.79
C SER A 546 5.94 26.50 -12.79
N THR A 547 6.71 26.00 -11.81
CA THR A 547 7.13 24.60 -11.71
C THR A 547 6.13 23.79 -10.94
N ARG A 548 5.57 22.73 -11.58
CA ARG A 548 4.55 21.83 -11.03
C ARG A 548 4.73 20.43 -11.55
N ILE A 549 4.41 19.46 -10.71
CA ILE A 549 4.31 18.05 -11.08
C ILE A 549 2.93 17.55 -10.65
N GLY A 550 2.18 16.94 -11.58
CA GLY A 550 0.90 16.31 -11.28
C GLY A 550 0.97 14.80 -11.49
N LYS A 551 0.38 14.03 -10.60
CA LYS A 551 0.25 12.57 -10.66
C LYS A 551 -1.20 12.19 -10.44
N LEU A 552 -1.70 11.23 -11.22
CA LEU A 552 -2.98 10.57 -10.99
C LEU A 552 -2.78 9.08 -11.24
N GLU A 553 -3.21 8.28 -10.29
CA GLU A 553 -3.23 6.82 -10.39
C GLU A 553 -4.62 6.33 -10.03
N ALA A 554 -5.18 5.45 -10.83
CA ALA A 554 -6.43 4.80 -10.53
C ALA A 554 -6.34 3.32 -10.88
N SER A 555 -6.99 2.50 -10.08
CA SER A 555 -7.09 1.08 -10.34
C SER A 555 -8.44 0.51 -9.94
N SER A 556 -8.87 -0.53 -10.65
CA SER A 556 -10.10 -1.25 -10.34
C SER A 556 -10.03 -2.67 -10.90
N ARG A 557 -10.56 -3.65 -10.21
CA ARG A 557 -10.67 -5.03 -10.69
C ARG A 557 -11.93 -5.17 -11.54
N TYR A 558 -11.77 -5.61 -12.77
CA TYR A 558 -12.90 -6.00 -13.61
C TYR A 558 -13.49 -7.35 -13.17
N ASN A 559 -12.64 -8.27 -12.72
CA ASN A 559 -12.98 -9.56 -12.11
C ASN A 559 -11.77 -10.08 -11.30
N ASN A 560 -11.86 -11.32 -10.80
CA ASN A 560 -10.79 -11.91 -9.97
C ASN A 560 -9.43 -12.05 -10.68
N SER A 561 -9.44 -12.13 -12.01
CA SER A 561 -8.24 -12.32 -12.82
C SER A 561 -7.79 -11.06 -13.57
N VAL A 562 -8.58 -9.98 -13.60
CA VAL A 562 -8.27 -8.79 -14.40
C VAL A 562 -8.37 -7.52 -13.56
N ARG A 563 -7.28 -6.74 -13.54
CA ARG A 563 -7.21 -5.39 -12.99
C ARG A 563 -6.94 -4.40 -14.10
N LEU A 564 -7.63 -3.28 -14.09
CA LEU A 564 -7.39 -2.13 -14.95
C LEU A 564 -6.67 -1.04 -14.17
N ARG A 565 -5.70 -0.39 -14.81
CA ARG A 565 -4.96 0.74 -14.26
C ARG A 565 -5.01 1.93 -15.20
N LEU A 566 -5.06 3.11 -14.63
CA LEU A 566 -4.93 4.39 -15.32
C LEU A 566 -3.93 5.24 -14.55
N ASP A 567 -2.86 5.65 -15.21
CA ASP A 567 -1.85 6.54 -14.66
C ASP A 567 -1.77 7.80 -15.54
N ALA A 568 -1.58 8.97 -14.96
CA ALA A 568 -1.29 10.19 -15.70
C ALA A 568 -0.25 11.04 -14.97
N TRP A 569 0.65 11.63 -15.75
CA TRP A 569 1.68 12.52 -15.26
C TRP A 569 1.69 13.84 -16.02
N LEU A 570 1.88 14.93 -15.29
CA LEU A 570 1.99 16.29 -15.81
C LEU A 570 3.29 16.91 -15.33
N PHE A 571 4.05 17.53 -16.25
CA PHE A 571 5.32 18.19 -15.97
C PHE A 571 5.27 19.60 -16.52
N GLN A 572 5.24 20.59 -15.66
CA GLN A 572 5.17 21.98 -16.06
C GLN A 572 6.31 22.78 -15.45
N THR A 573 7.08 23.46 -16.27
CA THR A 573 8.03 24.50 -15.87
C THR A 573 8.36 25.41 -17.05
N ASP A 574 8.71 26.66 -16.80
CA ASP A 574 9.28 27.61 -17.77
C ASP A 574 10.75 27.93 -17.47
N ASP A 575 11.36 27.31 -16.45
CA ASP A 575 12.75 27.51 -16.05
C ASP A 575 13.63 26.33 -16.47
N ILE A 576 14.63 26.63 -17.32
CA ILE A 576 15.61 25.64 -17.80
C ILE A 576 16.52 25.09 -16.68
N ALA A 577 16.62 25.78 -15.55
CA ALA A 577 17.40 25.34 -14.40
C ALA A 577 16.70 24.23 -13.60
N GLU A 578 15.40 24.06 -13.79
CA GLU A 578 14.62 23.03 -13.10
C GLU A 578 14.94 21.63 -13.62
N PRO A 579 15.11 20.62 -12.74
CA PRO A 579 15.36 19.25 -13.15
C PRO A 579 14.29 18.68 -14.08
N ILE A 580 13.01 19.09 -13.90
CA ILE A 580 11.90 18.63 -14.74
C ILE A 580 11.79 19.33 -16.10
N TRP A 581 12.64 20.31 -16.39
CA TRP A 581 12.64 21.01 -17.69
C TRP A 581 12.69 20.04 -18.87
N TRP A 582 13.43 18.96 -18.76
CA TRP A 582 13.60 18.00 -19.83
C TRP A 582 12.36 17.13 -20.06
N PHE A 583 11.42 17.12 -19.11
CA PHE A 583 10.16 16.35 -19.16
C PHE A 583 8.92 17.22 -19.47
N ARG A 584 9.04 18.54 -19.63
CA ARG A 584 7.92 19.48 -19.80
C ARG A 584 7.04 19.23 -21.04
N HIS A 585 7.47 18.37 -21.97
CA HIS A 585 6.70 17.91 -23.12
C HIS A 585 6.36 16.41 -23.03
N ASP A 586 6.65 15.79 -21.90
CA ASP A 586 6.48 14.36 -21.66
C ASP A 586 5.29 14.03 -20.75
N ASP A 587 4.31 14.97 -20.67
CA ASP A 587 3.00 14.65 -20.09
C ASP A 587 2.44 13.40 -20.75
N TYR A 588 1.89 12.46 -19.97
CA TYR A 588 1.32 11.26 -20.54
C TYR A 588 0.13 10.74 -19.75
N VAL A 589 -0.67 9.92 -20.43
CA VAL A 589 -1.68 9.05 -19.85
C VAL A 589 -1.31 7.62 -20.20
N GLN A 590 -1.30 6.74 -19.21
CA GLN A 590 -1.03 5.32 -19.36
C GLN A 590 -2.29 4.51 -19.01
N LEU A 591 -2.63 3.57 -19.87
CA LEU A 591 -3.60 2.53 -19.58
C LEU A 591 -2.86 1.22 -19.36
N GLY A 592 -3.16 0.56 -18.26
CA GLY A 592 -2.61 -0.73 -17.86
C GLY A 592 -3.71 -1.79 -17.71
N LEU A 593 -3.38 -3.02 -18.05
CA LEU A 593 -4.20 -4.20 -17.80
C LEU A 593 -3.31 -5.28 -17.21
N ASP A 594 -3.67 -5.78 -16.04
CA ASP A 594 -3.02 -6.92 -15.40
C ASP A 594 -3.95 -8.13 -15.43
N TYR A 595 -3.39 -9.27 -15.84
CA TYR A 595 -4.08 -10.55 -15.83
C TYR A 595 -3.36 -11.49 -14.87
N TYR A 596 -4.10 -12.03 -13.89
CA TYR A 596 -3.63 -12.94 -12.85
C TYR A 596 -4.07 -14.37 -13.16
N PHE A 597 -3.12 -15.31 -13.07
CA PHE A 597 -3.35 -16.74 -13.32
C PHE A 597 -3.44 -17.54 -12.04
#